data_318bca2da9518d7757603cf2ade9b1b9
#
_entry.id   318bca2da9518d7757603cf2ade9b1b9
#
_cell.length_a   1.000
_cell.length_b   1.000
_cell.length_c   1.000
_cell.angle_alpha   90.00
_cell.angle_beta   90.00
_cell.angle_gamma   90.00
#
_symmetry.space_group_name_H-M   'P 1'
#
loop_
_entity.id
_entity.type
_entity.pdbx_description
1 polymer ?
#
loop_
_entity_poly.entity_id
_entity_poly.type
_entity_poly.pdbx_seq_one_letter_code
_entity_poly.pdbx_strand_id
1 'polypeptide(L)'
;MSHKNSVEGRRRFLTEALPAGALFCLGCKGLTAAQKPRYVEDSGMTVEDVFKFSYGYLVPILESMEKDIGKENLLKLLEKAGADNYTQMVNAMAKDYPNRDMKSFVKMMDAFMASVPIYQKSFAYEVTEFTDNVYEAKYTLCLPAKVLREMNAADIGYALECSSSDAMVKAFNPKMTASFLKNIMKGDSVCIERIVFSA
;
A
#
# COMPACT_ATOMS: atom_id res chain seq x y z
N MET A 1 -4.90 35.76 -25.00
CA MET A 1 -3.51 36.23 -24.82
C MET A 1 -2.93 35.71 -23.51
N SER A 2 -2.77 34.41 -23.28
CA SER A 2 -2.26 33.92 -21.97
C SER A 2 -1.33 32.68 -22.03
N HIS A 3 -1.18 32.00 -23.15
CA HIS A 3 -0.35 30.78 -23.21
C HIS A 3 1.15 31.01 -23.49
N LYS A 4 1.55 32.14 -24.07
CA LYS A 4 2.98 32.41 -24.36
C LYS A 4 3.82 32.69 -23.13
N ASN A 5 3.25 33.38 -22.11
CA ASN A 5 3.99 33.77 -20.89
C ASN A 5 4.38 32.58 -19.99
N SER A 6 3.65 31.47 -20.03
CA SER A 6 3.94 30.31 -19.17
C SER A 6 5.12 29.47 -19.66
N VAL A 7 5.35 29.43 -20.97
CA VAL A 7 6.45 28.65 -21.56
C VAL A 7 7.79 29.41 -21.40
N GLU A 8 7.76 30.73 -21.49
CA GLU A 8 8.93 31.58 -21.31
C GLU A 8 9.40 31.60 -19.85
N GLY A 9 8.47 31.63 -18.88
CA GLY A 9 8.78 31.51 -17.45
C GLY A 9 9.43 30.18 -17.08
N ARG A 10 8.97 29.08 -17.67
CA ARG A 10 9.58 27.74 -17.45
C ARG A 10 10.97 27.61 -18.08
N ARG A 11 11.18 28.17 -19.29
CA ARG A 11 12.51 28.19 -19.90
C ARG A 11 13.49 29.02 -19.10
N ARG A 12 13.08 30.18 -18.60
CA ARG A 12 13.91 31.05 -17.78
C ARG A 12 14.28 30.41 -16.45
N PHE A 13 13.35 29.68 -15.81
CA PHE A 13 13.62 28.91 -14.62
C PHE A 13 14.66 27.81 -14.87
N LEU A 14 14.54 27.07 -15.96
CA LEU A 14 15.48 25.99 -16.30
C LEU A 14 16.87 26.49 -16.71
N THR A 15 16.97 27.66 -17.31
CA THR A 15 18.27 28.20 -17.78
C THR A 15 18.98 29.09 -16.75
N GLU A 16 18.24 29.77 -15.87
CA GLU A 16 18.81 30.73 -14.93
C GLU A 16 18.81 30.22 -13.48
N ALA A 17 17.74 29.53 -13.02
CA ALA A 17 17.65 29.05 -11.65
C ALA A 17 18.32 27.69 -11.41
N LEU A 18 18.26 26.77 -12.38
CA LEU A 18 18.90 25.47 -12.29
C LEU A 18 20.44 25.54 -12.21
N PRO A 19 21.13 26.36 -13.01
CA PRO A 19 22.57 26.53 -12.88
C PRO A 19 22.98 27.11 -11.50
N ALA A 20 22.20 28.06 -10.96
CA ALA A 20 22.45 28.62 -9.64
C ALA A 20 22.24 27.59 -8.53
N GLY A 21 21.19 26.75 -8.62
CA GLY A 21 20.97 25.64 -7.70
C GLY A 21 22.05 24.56 -7.81
N ALA A 22 22.51 24.25 -9.02
CA ALA A 22 23.58 23.30 -9.25
C ALA A 22 24.93 23.81 -8.71
N LEU A 23 25.19 25.12 -8.82
CA LEU A 23 26.38 25.76 -8.21
C LEU A 23 26.32 25.75 -6.68
N PHE A 24 25.15 25.91 -6.10
CA PHE A 24 24.97 25.77 -4.65
C PHE A 24 25.26 24.35 -4.17
N CYS A 25 24.80 23.34 -4.91
CA CYS A 25 25.13 21.93 -4.66
C CYS A 25 26.62 21.61 -4.90
N LEU A 26 27.26 22.25 -5.89
CA LEU A 26 28.71 22.06 -6.15
C LEU A 26 29.57 22.72 -5.06
N GLY A 27 29.12 23.84 -4.49
CA GLY A 27 29.77 24.48 -3.33
C GLY A 27 29.74 23.62 -2.07
N CYS A 28 28.65 22.82 -1.89
CA CYS A 28 28.56 21.87 -0.80
C CYS A 28 29.50 20.64 -0.96
N LYS A 29 29.91 20.29 -2.18
CA LYS A 29 30.84 19.18 -2.40
C LYS A 29 32.24 19.43 -1.81
N GLY A 30 32.64 20.70 -1.70
CA GLY A 30 33.94 21.04 -1.10
C GLY A 30 34.01 20.86 0.42
N LEU A 31 32.84 20.88 1.09
CA LEU A 31 32.75 20.71 2.55
C LEU A 31 32.45 19.26 2.99
N THR A 32 32.06 18.39 2.07
CA THR A 32 31.59 17.03 2.40
C THR A 32 32.42 15.91 1.77
N ALA A 33 33.55 16.25 1.10
CA ALA A 33 34.35 15.25 0.38
C ALA A 33 35.01 14.16 1.28
N ALA A 34 34.82 14.25 2.59
CA ALA A 34 35.37 13.27 3.54
C ALA A 34 34.30 12.46 4.31
N GLN A 35 33.03 12.80 4.20
CA GLN A 35 31.99 12.00 4.86
C GLN A 35 31.22 11.17 3.84
N LYS A 36 31.48 9.85 3.83
CA LYS A 36 30.54 8.90 3.22
C LYS A 36 29.15 9.21 3.78
N PRO A 37 28.11 9.25 2.93
CA PRO A 37 26.75 9.39 3.46
C PRO A 37 26.55 8.31 4.52
N ARG A 38 26.28 8.72 5.75
CA ARG A 38 25.98 7.80 6.84
C ARG A 38 24.57 7.26 6.57
N TYR A 39 24.51 6.16 5.86
CA TYR A 39 23.31 5.34 5.82
C TYR A 39 23.28 4.56 7.14
N VAL A 40 22.24 4.75 7.93
CA VAL A 40 22.00 3.96 9.13
C VAL A 40 21.30 2.69 8.67
N GLU A 41 22.06 1.60 8.55
CA GLU A 41 21.55 0.29 8.11
C GLU A 41 20.56 -0.32 9.11
N ASP A 42 20.76 -0.03 10.40
CA ASP A 42 19.86 -0.43 11.48
C ASP A 42 19.42 0.81 12.27
N SER A 43 18.19 1.22 12.08
CA SER A 43 17.61 2.35 12.81
C SER A 43 17.12 1.98 14.22
N GLY A 44 17.10 0.68 14.56
CA GLY A 44 16.46 0.17 15.77
C GLY A 44 14.92 0.29 15.76
N MET A 45 14.33 0.73 14.64
CA MET A 45 12.87 0.86 14.50
C MET A 45 12.23 -0.52 14.34
N THR A 46 11.14 -0.75 15.07
CA THR A 46 10.30 -1.92 14.86
C THR A 46 9.44 -1.74 13.59
N VAL A 47 8.89 -2.83 13.06
CA VAL A 47 7.93 -2.75 11.93
C VAL A 47 6.69 -1.94 12.32
N GLU A 48 6.26 -2.01 13.58
CA GLU A 48 5.17 -1.18 14.10
C GLU A 48 5.52 0.31 14.06
N ASP A 49 6.76 0.69 14.41
CA ASP A 49 7.21 2.09 14.34
C ASP A 49 7.22 2.60 12.90
N VAL A 50 7.58 1.76 11.93
CA VAL A 50 7.52 2.11 10.51
C VAL A 50 6.08 2.42 10.08
N PHE A 51 5.10 1.60 10.50
CA PHE A 51 3.68 1.88 10.23
C PHE A 51 3.20 3.14 10.95
N LYS A 52 3.55 3.33 12.23
CA LYS A 52 3.21 4.55 12.98
C LYS A 52 3.75 5.81 12.30
N PHE A 53 4.99 5.76 11.84
CA PHE A 53 5.59 6.85 11.10
C PHE A 53 4.87 7.11 9.78
N SER A 54 4.65 6.08 8.98
CA SER A 54 4.03 6.19 7.64
C SER A 54 2.60 6.70 7.73
N TYR A 55 1.78 6.10 8.58
CA TYR A 55 0.38 6.52 8.76
C TYR A 55 0.27 7.85 9.54
N GLY A 56 1.24 8.17 10.41
CA GLY A 56 1.33 9.47 11.08
C GLY A 56 1.43 10.66 10.11
N TYR A 57 1.98 10.43 8.91
CA TYR A 57 1.97 11.43 7.84
C TYR A 57 0.72 11.32 6.96
N LEU A 58 0.32 10.11 6.62
CA LEU A 58 -0.74 9.87 5.65
C LEU A 58 -2.11 10.27 6.20
N VAL A 59 -2.45 9.83 7.42
CA VAL A 59 -3.79 10.06 7.99
C VAL A 59 -4.14 11.53 8.10
N PRO A 60 -3.29 12.45 8.64
CA PRO A 60 -3.61 13.87 8.68
C PRO A 60 -3.83 14.51 7.31
N ILE A 61 -3.13 14.04 6.27
CA ILE A 61 -3.34 14.49 4.89
C ILE A 61 -4.74 14.07 4.42
N LEU A 62 -5.12 12.81 4.62
CA LEU A 62 -6.42 12.29 4.24
C LEU A 62 -7.54 12.96 5.01
N GLU A 63 -7.38 13.21 6.32
CA GLU A 63 -8.33 13.97 7.13
C GLU A 63 -8.49 15.43 6.65
N SER A 64 -7.42 16.04 6.14
CA SER A 64 -7.53 17.35 5.51
C SER A 64 -8.30 17.30 4.21
N MET A 65 -8.05 16.29 3.37
CA MET A 65 -8.82 16.08 2.13
C MET A 65 -10.30 15.77 2.41
N GLU A 66 -10.59 15.03 3.48
CA GLU A 66 -11.96 14.74 3.92
C GLU A 66 -12.78 16.02 4.14
N LYS A 67 -12.17 17.06 4.70
CA LYS A 67 -12.83 18.36 4.93
C LYS A 67 -13.23 19.05 3.64
N ASP A 68 -12.47 18.85 2.56
CA ASP A 68 -12.71 19.49 1.27
C ASP A 68 -13.71 18.72 0.40
N ILE A 69 -13.61 17.38 0.38
CA ILE A 69 -14.40 16.55 -0.53
C ILE A 69 -15.49 15.72 0.16
N GLY A 70 -15.50 15.67 1.48
CA GLY A 70 -16.39 14.86 2.30
C GLY A 70 -15.91 13.40 2.45
N LYS A 71 -16.25 12.80 3.59
CA LYS A 71 -15.83 11.46 4.00
C LYS A 71 -16.17 10.37 2.98
N GLU A 72 -17.42 10.36 2.52
CA GLU A 72 -17.88 9.32 1.58
C GLU A 72 -17.08 9.33 0.27
N ASN A 73 -16.80 10.53 -0.26
CA ASN A 73 -16.04 10.69 -1.49
C ASN A 73 -14.57 10.28 -1.28
N LEU A 74 -13.98 10.64 -0.13
CA LEU A 74 -12.63 10.23 0.21
C LEU A 74 -12.53 8.70 0.25
N LEU A 75 -13.40 8.03 1.01
CA LEU A 75 -13.35 6.57 1.13
C LEU A 75 -13.53 5.88 -0.22
N LYS A 76 -14.47 6.32 -1.06
CA LYS A 76 -14.64 5.80 -2.44
C LYS A 76 -13.38 5.98 -3.31
N LEU A 77 -12.68 7.11 -3.18
CA LEU A 77 -11.42 7.33 -3.90
C LEU A 77 -10.32 6.38 -3.43
N LEU A 78 -10.21 6.17 -2.12
CA LEU A 78 -9.22 5.25 -1.54
C LEU A 78 -9.49 3.80 -1.95
N GLU A 79 -10.74 3.36 -1.87
CA GLU A 79 -11.17 2.02 -2.31
C GLU A 79 -10.86 1.79 -3.80
N LYS A 80 -11.20 2.79 -4.64
CA LYS A 80 -10.89 2.71 -6.07
C LYS A 80 -9.38 2.66 -6.32
N ALA A 81 -8.61 3.53 -5.68
CA ALA A 81 -7.15 3.57 -5.85
C ALA A 81 -6.50 2.27 -5.39
N GLY A 82 -6.96 1.70 -4.26
CA GLY A 82 -6.53 0.39 -3.77
C GLY A 82 -6.85 -0.71 -4.78
N ALA A 83 -8.08 -0.79 -5.25
CA ALA A 83 -8.50 -1.78 -6.25
C ALA A 83 -7.69 -1.70 -7.54
N ASP A 84 -7.47 -0.50 -8.08
CA ASP A 84 -6.68 -0.27 -9.29
C ASP A 84 -5.22 -0.71 -9.08
N ASN A 85 -4.62 -0.37 -7.94
CA ASN A 85 -3.23 -0.72 -7.61
C ASN A 85 -3.03 -2.23 -7.47
N TYR A 86 -3.88 -2.90 -6.67
CA TYR A 86 -3.80 -4.35 -6.49
C TYR A 86 -4.10 -5.12 -7.79
N THR A 87 -5.04 -4.63 -8.60
CA THR A 87 -5.31 -5.20 -9.94
C THR A 87 -4.07 -5.13 -10.84
N GLN A 88 -3.38 -4.00 -10.88
CA GLN A 88 -2.15 -3.86 -11.67
C GLN A 88 -1.04 -4.77 -11.14
N MET A 89 -0.85 -4.83 -9.84
CA MET A 89 0.14 -5.69 -9.18
C MET A 89 -0.10 -7.17 -9.51
N VAL A 90 -1.34 -7.64 -9.31
CA VAL A 90 -1.70 -9.03 -9.58
C VAL A 90 -1.56 -9.37 -11.07
N ASN A 91 -2.00 -8.49 -11.97
CA ASN A 91 -1.83 -8.70 -13.42
C ASN A 91 -0.36 -8.83 -13.83
N ALA A 92 0.55 -8.13 -13.15
CA ALA A 92 1.98 -8.25 -13.40
C ALA A 92 2.52 -9.60 -12.93
N MET A 93 2.21 -10.02 -11.68
CA MET A 93 2.70 -11.27 -11.08
C MET A 93 2.07 -12.51 -11.70
N ALA A 94 0.80 -12.44 -12.04
CA ALA A 94 0.01 -13.57 -12.55
C ALA A 94 0.48 -14.09 -13.91
N LYS A 95 1.37 -13.38 -14.62
CA LYS A 95 1.98 -13.84 -15.87
C LYS A 95 2.78 -15.13 -15.70
N ASP A 96 3.38 -15.32 -14.53
CA ASP A 96 4.19 -16.47 -14.20
C ASP A 96 3.35 -17.66 -13.69
N TYR A 97 2.02 -17.50 -13.60
CA TYR A 97 1.09 -18.48 -13.10
C TYR A 97 -0.01 -18.77 -14.14
N PRO A 98 0.28 -19.61 -15.16
CA PRO A 98 -0.66 -19.88 -16.27
C PRO A 98 -1.95 -20.56 -15.79
N ASN A 99 -1.85 -21.42 -14.77
CA ASN A 99 -3.03 -21.98 -14.09
C ASN A 99 -3.60 -20.90 -13.16
N ARG A 100 -4.87 -20.60 -13.34
CA ARG A 100 -5.58 -19.56 -12.55
C ARG A 100 -6.47 -20.19 -11.48
N ASP A 101 -6.00 -21.29 -10.88
CA ASP A 101 -6.67 -22.00 -9.80
C ASP A 101 -6.30 -21.44 -8.42
N MET A 102 -7.00 -21.91 -7.38
CA MET A 102 -6.78 -21.48 -5.99
C MET A 102 -5.34 -21.74 -5.53
N LYS A 103 -4.78 -22.89 -5.89
CA LYS A 103 -3.42 -23.29 -5.51
C LYS A 103 -2.36 -22.38 -6.10
N SER A 104 -2.52 -21.99 -7.36
CA SER A 104 -1.63 -21.03 -8.03
C SER A 104 -1.76 -19.64 -7.45
N PHE A 105 -2.97 -19.20 -7.08
CA PHE A 105 -3.19 -17.94 -6.39
C PHE A 105 -2.45 -17.87 -5.05
N VAL A 106 -2.65 -18.88 -4.20
CA VAL A 106 -1.98 -18.95 -2.88
C VAL A 106 -0.47 -18.96 -3.06
N LYS A 107 0.06 -19.76 -3.98
CA LYS A 107 1.51 -19.80 -4.28
C LYS A 107 2.05 -18.44 -4.73
N MET A 108 1.31 -17.71 -5.55
CA MET A 108 1.67 -16.37 -5.98
C MET A 108 1.71 -15.40 -4.79
N MET A 109 0.70 -15.43 -3.93
CA MET A 109 0.63 -14.55 -2.75
C MET A 109 1.72 -14.88 -1.74
N ASP A 110 2.01 -16.16 -1.49
CA ASP A 110 3.11 -16.58 -0.62
C ASP A 110 4.47 -16.07 -1.12
N ALA A 111 4.71 -16.17 -2.43
CA ALA A 111 5.93 -15.65 -3.04
C ALA A 111 6.02 -14.12 -2.91
N PHE A 112 4.92 -13.40 -3.08
CA PHE A 112 4.85 -11.97 -2.87
C PHE A 112 5.14 -11.59 -1.42
N MET A 113 4.46 -12.22 -0.46
CA MET A 113 4.66 -11.97 0.97
C MET A 113 6.10 -12.26 1.39
N ALA A 114 6.71 -13.33 0.85
CA ALA A 114 8.11 -13.67 1.11
C ALA A 114 9.10 -12.65 0.52
N SER A 115 8.74 -12.00 -0.60
CA SER A 115 9.60 -11.02 -1.27
C SER A 115 9.66 -9.65 -0.57
N VAL A 116 8.72 -9.36 0.32
CA VAL A 116 8.58 -8.08 1.02
C VAL A 116 8.81 -8.28 2.52
N PRO A 117 10.02 -8.02 3.04
CA PRO A 117 10.39 -8.34 4.42
C PRO A 117 9.47 -7.72 5.49
N ILE A 118 8.91 -6.54 5.23
CA ILE A 118 7.99 -5.88 6.16
C ILE A 118 6.70 -6.72 6.36
N TYR A 119 6.19 -7.35 5.31
CA TYR A 119 4.95 -8.13 5.39
C TYR A 119 5.11 -9.38 6.25
N GLN A 120 6.27 -10.03 6.21
CA GLN A 120 6.53 -11.20 7.04
C GLN A 120 6.42 -10.93 8.55
N LYS A 121 6.62 -9.66 8.96
CA LYS A 121 6.56 -9.23 10.36
C LYS A 121 5.27 -8.45 10.69
N SER A 122 4.42 -8.21 9.70
CA SER A 122 3.21 -7.37 9.86
C SER A 122 1.96 -8.16 10.21
N PHE A 123 1.97 -9.46 9.92
CA PHE A 123 0.81 -10.32 10.06
C PHE A 123 1.14 -11.59 10.82
N ALA A 124 0.22 -12.01 11.72
CA ALA A 124 0.19 -13.37 12.24
C ALA A 124 -1.15 -13.98 11.83
N TYR A 125 -1.10 -15.06 11.07
CA TYR A 125 -2.30 -15.74 10.58
C TYR A 125 -2.12 -17.25 10.54
N GLU A 126 -3.24 -17.94 10.53
CA GLU A 126 -3.35 -19.37 10.27
C GLU A 126 -4.33 -19.63 9.13
N VAL A 127 -4.02 -20.61 8.28
CA VAL A 127 -4.96 -21.08 7.25
C VAL A 127 -5.92 -22.05 7.90
N THR A 128 -7.21 -21.68 7.93
CA THR A 128 -8.27 -22.48 8.58
C THR A 128 -8.97 -23.43 7.61
N GLU A 129 -8.97 -23.09 6.31
CA GLU A 129 -9.48 -23.96 5.25
C GLU A 129 -8.66 -23.79 3.98
N PHE A 130 -8.26 -24.90 3.34
CA PHE A 130 -7.63 -24.89 2.03
C PHE A 130 -8.06 -26.08 1.19
N THR A 131 -8.84 -25.80 0.16
CA THR A 131 -9.32 -26.74 -0.84
C THR A 131 -9.09 -26.18 -2.24
N ASP A 132 -9.45 -26.92 -3.27
CA ASP A 132 -9.38 -26.41 -4.65
C ASP A 132 -10.32 -25.22 -4.89
N ASN A 133 -11.36 -25.06 -4.07
CA ASN A 133 -12.39 -24.03 -4.25
C ASN A 133 -12.44 -22.99 -3.13
N VAL A 134 -11.81 -23.22 -2.00
CA VAL A 134 -11.88 -22.34 -0.84
C VAL A 134 -10.49 -22.16 -0.22
N TYR A 135 -10.16 -20.95 0.08
CA TYR A 135 -9.07 -20.57 0.97
C TYR A 135 -9.63 -19.68 2.06
N GLU A 136 -9.38 -20.03 3.31
CA GLU A 136 -9.75 -19.19 4.45
C GLU A 136 -8.56 -19.01 5.37
N ALA A 137 -8.30 -17.77 5.74
CA ALA A 137 -7.23 -17.40 6.66
C ALA A 137 -7.77 -16.55 7.80
N LYS A 138 -7.34 -16.89 9.01
CA LYS A 138 -7.64 -16.14 10.23
C LYS A 138 -6.40 -15.38 10.69
N TYR A 139 -6.48 -14.07 10.69
CA TYR A 139 -5.42 -13.16 11.14
C TYR A 139 -5.66 -12.77 12.59
N THR A 140 -4.69 -13.08 13.45
CA THR A 140 -4.70 -12.70 14.87
C THR A 140 -3.88 -11.45 15.14
N LEU A 141 -2.97 -11.09 14.22
CA LEU A 141 -2.24 -9.82 14.22
C LEU A 141 -2.27 -9.23 12.81
N CYS A 142 -2.60 -7.95 12.74
CA CYS A 142 -2.45 -7.11 11.56
C CYS A 142 -1.93 -5.74 12.05
N LEU A 143 -0.63 -5.47 11.86
CA LEU A 143 -0.03 -4.22 12.34
C LEU A 143 -0.63 -2.97 11.69
N PRO A 144 -0.93 -2.93 10.37
CA PRO A 144 -1.68 -1.82 9.80
C PRO A 144 -3.01 -1.56 10.52
N ALA A 145 -3.79 -2.61 10.80
CA ALA A 145 -5.07 -2.45 11.50
C ALA A 145 -4.89 -1.96 12.93
N LYS A 146 -3.89 -2.48 13.65
CA LYS A 146 -3.58 -2.02 15.00
C LYS A 146 -3.28 -0.53 15.00
N VAL A 147 -2.35 -0.08 14.17
CA VAL A 147 -1.89 1.32 14.16
C VAL A 147 -2.99 2.27 13.70
N LEU A 148 -3.72 1.95 12.63
CA LEU A 148 -4.80 2.81 12.12
C LEU A 148 -5.98 2.92 13.10
N ARG A 149 -6.27 1.85 13.86
CA ARG A 149 -7.26 1.92 14.96
C ARG A 149 -6.79 2.78 16.14
N GLU A 150 -5.52 2.68 16.53
CA GLU A 150 -4.93 3.55 17.55
C GLU A 150 -5.00 5.04 17.15
N MET A 151 -4.98 5.33 15.84
CA MET A 151 -5.12 6.67 15.27
C MET A 151 -6.59 7.10 15.05
N ASN A 152 -7.58 6.28 15.43
CA ASN A 152 -9.02 6.49 15.14
C ASN A 152 -9.34 6.62 13.63
N ALA A 153 -8.52 6.02 12.77
CA ALA A 153 -8.61 6.05 11.31
C ALA A 153 -8.99 4.68 10.72
N ALA A 154 -9.81 3.90 11.43
CA ALA A 154 -10.14 2.52 11.03
C ALA A 154 -10.92 2.43 9.70
N ASP A 155 -11.74 3.41 9.37
CA ASP A 155 -12.47 3.50 8.11
C ASP A 155 -11.55 3.84 6.93
N ILE A 156 -10.64 4.79 7.10
CA ILE A 156 -9.56 5.07 6.16
C ILE A 156 -8.72 3.79 5.97
N GLY A 157 -8.36 3.13 7.07
CA GLY A 157 -7.63 1.88 7.05
C GLY A 157 -8.34 0.76 6.30
N TYR A 158 -9.65 0.60 6.49
CA TYR A 158 -10.43 -0.36 5.73
C TYR A 158 -10.40 -0.07 4.23
N ALA A 159 -10.61 1.19 3.86
CA ALA A 159 -10.61 1.62 2.46
C ALA A 159 -9.25 1.43 1.78
N LEU A 160 -8.14 1.66 2.50
CA LEU A 160 -6.78 1.51 1.98
C LEU A 160 -6.32 0.05 1.88
N GLU A 161 -6.56 -0.74 2.94
CA GLU A 161 -5.86 -2.01 3.15
C GLU A 161 -6.76 -3.24 2.89
N CYS A 162 -8.08 -3.11 3.13
CA CYS A 162 -8.95 -4.29 3.14
C CYS A 162 -9.95 -4.33 1.97
N SER A 163 -10.41 -3.17 1.50
CA SER A 163 -11.50 -3.09 0.52
C SER A 163 -11.16 -3.70 -0.85
N SER A 164 -9.87 -3.77 -1.16
CA SER A 164 -9.36 -4.22 -2.46
C SER A 164 -9.14 -5.72 -2.58
N SER A 165 -9.36 -6.51 -1.51
CA SER A 165 -9.17 -7.98 -1.56
C SER A 165 -9.97 -8.66 -2.68
N ASP A 166 -11.23 -8.28 -2.87
CA ASP A 166 -12.07 -8.85 -3.94
C ASP A 166 -11.57 -8.47 -5.34
N ALA A 167 -11.15 -7.23 -5.54
CA ALA A 167 -10.55 -6.79 -6.81
C ALA A 167 -9.24 -7.54 -7.10
N MET A 168 -8.43 -7.77 -6.08
CA MET A 168 -7.18 -8.53 -6.16
C MET A 168 -7.40 -9.96 -6.65
N VAL A 169 -8.32 -10.70 -6.04
CA VAL A 169 -8.58 -12.11 -6.43
C VAL A 169 -9.24 -12.20 -7.79
N LYS A 170 -10.13 -11.26 -8.14
CA LYS A 170 -10.75 -11.19 -9.47
C LYS A 170 -9.77 -10.85 -10.57
N ALA A 171 -8.75 -10.05 -10.29
CA ALA A 171 -7.68 -9.77 -11.24
C ALA A 171 -6.85 -11.03 -11.54
N PHE A 172 -6.69 -11.92 -10.57
CA PHE A 172 -6.07 -13.22 -10.81
C PHE A 172 -6.98 -14.15 -11.59
N ASN A 173 -8.21 -14.33 -11.14
CA ASN A 173 -9.21 -15.11 -11.84
C ASN A 173 -10.62 -14.50 -11.58
N PRO A 174 -11.36 -14.09 -12.62
CA PRO A 174 -12.68 -13.45 -12.46
C PRO A 174 -13.75 -14.35 -11.82
N LYS A 175 -13.52 -15.66 -11.71
CA LYS A 175 -14.38 -16.60 -11.00
C LYS A 175 -14.06 -16.69 -9.49
N MET A 176 -13.04 -16.00 -9.01
CA MET A 176 -12.74 -15.90 -7.59
C MET A 176 -13.42 -14.69 -6.96
N THR A 177 -13.83 -14.85 -5.71
CA THR A 177 -14.35 -13.74 -4.88
C THR A 177 -13.70 -13.80 -3.51
N ALA A 178 -13.42 -12.63 -2.92
CA ALA A 178 -12.94 -12.52 -1.56
C ALA A 178 -13.93 -11.77 -0.68
N SER A 179 -14.05 -12.18 0.56
CA SER A 179 -14.88 -11.51 1.56
C SER A 179 -14.27 -11.64 2.95
N PHE A 180 -14.52 -10.65 3.80
CA PHE A 180 -14.20 -10.73 5.21
C PHE A 180 -15.43 -11.17 6.01
N LEU A 181 -15.36 -12.33 6.63
CA LEU A 181 -16.37 -12.80 7.59
C LEU A 181 -16.24 -12.06 8.92
N LYS A 182 -15.01 -11.66 9.28
CA LYS A 182 -14.66 -10.77 10.40
C LYS A 182 -13.55 -9.84 9.95
N ASN A 183 -13.55 -8.61 10.47
CA ASN A 183 -12.51 -7.63 10.12
C ASN A 183 -12.16 -6.72 11.31
N ILE A 184 -10.88 -6.69 11.67
CA ILE A 184 -10.36 -5.88 12.78
C ILE A 184 -10.66 -4.38 12.56
N MET A 185 -10.59 -3.88 11.34
CA MET A 185 -10.93 -2.47 11.04
C MET A 185 -12.41 -2.16 11.30
N LYS A 186 -13.29 -3.17 11.26
CA LYS A 186 -14.73 -3.05 11.54
C LYS A 186 -15.09 -3.34 13.02
N GLY A 187 -14.08 -3.56 13.87
CA GLY A 187 -14.27 -3.74 15.30
C GLY A 187 -14.19 -5.18 15.79
N ASP A 188 -14.01 -6.16 14.89
CA ASP A 188 -13.80 -7.54 15.32
C ASP A 188 -12.43 -7.72 16.00
N SER A 189 -12.29 -8.79 16.78
CA SER A 189 -11.02 -9.15 17.44
C SER A 189 -10.00 -9.79 16.52
N VAL A 190 -10.44 -10.31 15.37
CA VAL A 190 -9.64 -10.98 14.35
C VAL A 190 -10.16 -10.64 12.97
N CYS A 191 -9.32 -10.79 11.90
CA CYS A 191 -9.85 -10.89 10.55
C CYS A 191 -10.03 -12.36 10.18
N ILE A 192 -11.12 -12.68 9.47
CA ILE A 192 -11.32 -13.94 8.78
C ILE A 192 -11.61 -13.59 7.34
N GLU A 193 -10.63 -13.81 6.48
CA GLU A 193 -10.75 -13.61 5.05
C GLU A 193 -11.04 -14.93 4.37
N ARG A 194 -12.07 -14.95 3.54
CA ARG A 194 -12.48 -16.13 2.79
C ARG A 194 -12.50 -15.84 1.30
N ILE A 195 -11.77 -16.65 0.56
CA ILE A 195 -11.70 -16.61 -0.90
C ILE A 195 -12.40 -17.86 -1.43
N VAL A 196 -13.30 -17.67 -2.39
CA VAL A 196 -14.07 -18.75 -3.02
C VAL A 196 -13.81 -18.72 -4.52
N PHE A 197 -13.53 -19.90 -5.08
CA PHE A 197 -13.41 -20.13 -6.52
C PHE A 197 -14.65 -20.86 -7.01
N SER A 198 -15.45 -20.21 -7.84
CA SER A 198 -16.64 -20.78 -8.48
C SER A 198 -16.24 -21.42 -9.81
N ALA A 199 -16.23 -22.74 -9.89
CA ALA A 199 -15.84 -23.50 -11.08
C ALA A 199 -16.72 -23.19 -12.31
#